data_64d1c90b1d4dfc018c86e5aadad52dba
#
_entry.id   64d1c90b1d4dfc018c86e5aadad52dba
#
_cell.length_a   1.000
_cell.length_b   1.000
_cell.length_c   1.000
_cell.angle_alpha   90.00
_cell.angle_beta   90.00
_cell.angle_gamma   90.00
#
_symmetry.space_group_name_H-M   'P 1'
#
loop_
_entity.id
_entity.type
_entity.pdbx_description
1 polymer ?
#
loop_
_entity_poly.entity_id
_entity_poly.type
_entity_poly.pdbx_seq_one_letter_code
_entity_poly.pdbx_strand_id
1 'polypeptide(L)'
;MDWHAYYQAFFNSPAAPGLGSTPSGIEQVEFADIGCGFGGLTIALAELFPTKVVLGMEIRHQVTAFVRDRIAALRLLKPDSYQNASVIRGNAMKFLTNFFAKGQLSKLFFCFPDPHFKSRKHKQRIISTTLLAEYAYVLRPGGIVYCITDVHGASPLPFSSLSPTQSPPLHDAQNKF
;
A
#
# COMPACT_ATOMS: atom_id res chain seq x y z
N MET A 1 4.77 -13.71 6.48
CA MET A 1 5.66 -13.32 5.36
C MET A 1 7.00 -12.91 5.94
N ASP A 2 8.09 -13.38 5.39
CA ASP A 2 9.43 -12.92 5.77
C ASP A 2 9.78 -11.65 4.97
N TRP A 3 9.64 -10.49 5.60
CA TRP A 3 9.91 -9.20 4.96
C TRP A 3 11.40 -8.88 4.87
N HIS A 4 12.23 -9.50 5.70
CA HIS A 4 13.69 -9.30 5.69
C HIS A 4 14.28 -9.61 4.31
N ALA A 5 13.80 -10.66 3.64
CA ALA A 5 14.26 -11.02 2.29
C ALA A 5 14.01 -9.93 1.23
N TYR A 6 13.00 -9.06 1.43
CA TYR A 6 12.63 -7.99 0.50
C TYR A 6 13.28 -6.63 0.81
N TYR A 7 13.71 -6.43 2.07
CA TYR A 7 14.21 -5.14 2.58
C TYR A 7 15.51 -5.29 3.35
N GLN A 8 16.34 -6.27 3.01
CA GLN A 8 17.55 -6.63 3.74
C GLN A 8 18.50 -5.44 3.98
N ALA A 9 18.75 -4.62 2.94
CA ALA A 9 19.62 -3.46 3.07
C ALA A 9 19.02 -2.37 3.99
N PHE A 10 17.71 -2.24 4.02
CA PHE A 10 17.00 -1.28 4.88
C PHE A 10 17.09 -1.70 6.35
N PHE A 11 16.76 -2.94 6.66
CA PHE A 11 16.75 -3.44 8.04
C PHE A 11 18.16 -3.59 8.64
N ASN A 12 19.18 -3.84 7.81
CA ASN A 12 20.57 -3.95 8.25
C ASN A 12 21.31 -2.60 8.23
N SER A 13 20.66 -1.48 7.87
CA SER A 13 21.33 -0.18 7.79
C SER A 13 21.61 0.40 9.18
N PRO A 14 22.86 0.76 9.52
CA PRO A 14 23.18 1.43 10.76
C PRO A 14 22.55 2.85 10.86
N ALA A 15 22.21 3.44 9.73
CA ALA A 15 21.50 4.74 9.67
C ALA A 15 20.02 4.65 10.01
N ALA A 16 19.50 3.43 10.20
CA ALA A 16 18.11 3.16 10.49
C ALA A 16 17.87 2.47 11.85
N PRO A 17 18.55 2.84 12.96
CA PRO A 17 18.30 2.20 14.25
C PRO A 17 16.87 2.52 14.70
N GLY A 18 16.03 1.50 14.74
CA GLY A 18 14.60 1.64 15.09
C GLY A 18 13.69 2.08 13.96
N LEU A 19 14.19 2.27 12.73
CA LEU A 19 13.39 2.55 11.54
C LEU A 19 12.78 1.25 11.00
N GLY A 20 11.45 1.25 10.83
CA GLY A 20 10.70 0.09 10.37
C GLY A 20 10.35 -0.92 11.46
N SER A 21 10.82 -0.74 12.68
CA SER A 21 10.32 -1.47 13.83
C SER A 21 9.04 -0.81 14.35
N THR A 22 7.97 -1.58 14.44
CA THR A 22 6.81 -1.22 15.26
C THR A 22 7.23 -1.09 16.73
N PRO A 23 6.38 -0.57 17.62
CA PRO A 23 6.62 -0.60 19.07
C PRO A 23 7.00 -1.99 19.62
N SER A 24 6.74 -3.05 18.86
CA SER A 24 7.12 -4.44 19.13
C SER A 24 8.50 -4.84 18.60
N GLY A 25 9.24 -3.95 17.93
CA GLY A 25 10.54 -4.28 17.35
C GLY A 25 10.50 -5.18 16.10
N ILE A 26 9.32 -5.38 15.50
CA ILE A 26 9.15 -6.27 14.36
C ILE A 26 9.36 -5.51 13.05
N GLU A 27 10.28 -5.97 12.24
CA GLU A 27 10.55 -5.49 10.88
C GLU A 27 9.41 -5.88 9.95
N GLN A 28 8.58 -4.92 9.53
CA GLN A 28 7.40 -5.21 8.71
C GLN A 28 7.01 -4.05 7.82
N VAL A 29 6.27 -4.38 6.76
CA VAL A 29 5.63 -3.38 5.88
C VAL A 29 4.59 -2.58 6.65
N GLU A 30 4.64 -1.26 6.49
CA GLU A 30 3.66 -0.34 7.11
C GLU A 30 2.71 0.29 6.08
N PHE A 31 3.16 0.50 4.83
CA PHE A 31 2.37 1.09 3.76
C PHE A 31 2.22 0.08 2.62
N ALA A 32 1.01 -0.13 2.14
CA ALA A 32 0.76 -1.00 0.99
C ALA A 32 0.02 -0.23 -0.12
N ASP A 33 0.61 -0.25 -1.33
CA ASP A 33 0.06 0.32 -2.56
C ASP A 33 -0.51 -0.81 -3.42
N ILE A 34 -1.83 -0.94 -3.39
CA ILE A 34 -2.54 -2.07 -4.00
C ILE A 34 -2.94 -1.75 -5.45
N GLY A 35 -2.44 -2.56 -6.36
CA GLY A 35 -2.53 -2.28 -7.80
C GLY A 35 -1.56 -1.17 -8.20
N CYS A 36 -0.33 -1.22 -7.70
CA CYS A 36 0.66 -0.14 -7.81
C CYS A 36 1.04 0.24 -9.26
N GLY A 37 0.59 -0.53 -10.25
CA GLY A 37 0.90 -0.28 -11.65
C GLY A 37 2.41 -0.17 -11.88
N PHE A 38 2.87 0.90 -12.49
CA PHE A 38 4.30 1.14 -12.75
C PHE A 38 5.08 1.68 -11.54
N GLY A 39 4.49 1.63 -10.33
CA GLY A 39 5.16 1.91 -9.07
C GLY A 39 5.39 3.40 -8.77
N GLY A 40 4.68 4.30 -9.44
CA GLY A 40 4.86 5.74 -9.24
C GLY A 40 4.62 6.15 -7.79
N LEU A 41 3.47 5.78 -7.23
CA LEU A 41 3.13 6.09 -5.83
C LEU A 41 4.04 5.35 -4.85
N THR A 42 4.30 4.06 -5.06
CA THR A 42 5.20 3.26 -4.21
C THR A 42 6.56 3.93 -4.05
N ILE A 43 7.16 4.43 -5.15
CA ILE A 43 8.46 5.11 -5.15
C ILE A 43 8.36 6.47 -4.46
N ALA A 44 7.32 7.26 -4.76
CA ALA A 44 7.13 8.57 -4.14
C ALA A 44 6.93 8.46 -2.61
N LEU A 45 6.15 7.47 -2.16
CA LEU A 45 5.96 7.20 -0.72
C LEU A 45 7.27 6.81 -0.03
N ALA A 46 8.12 6.01 -0.70
CA ALA A 46 9.40 5.62 -0.14
C ALA A 46 10.37 6.81 0.03
N GLU A 47 10.33 7.77 -0.89
CA GLU A 47 11.12 9.00 -0.82
C GLU A 47 10.58 9.96 0.26
N LEU A 48 9.25 10.16 0.30
CA LEU A 48 8.58 11.04 1.28
C LEU A 48 8.65 10.51 2.71
N PHE A 49 8.68 9.20 2.88
CA PHE A 49 8.68 8.54 4.19
C PHE A 49 9.84 7.56 4.31
N PRO A 50 11.09 8.04 4.36
CA PRO A 50 12.29 7.19 4.32
C PRO A 50 12.39 6.21 5.48
N THR A 51 11.65 6.46 6.56
CA THR A 51 11.60 5.60 7.76
C THR A 51 10.49 4.55 7.72
N LYS A 52 9.65 4.54 6.67
CA LYS A 52 8.49 3.66 6.54
C LYS A 52 8.72 2.63 5.44
N VAL A 53 8.41 1.38 5.72
CA VAL A 53 8.53 0.31 4.73
C VAL A 53 7.30 0.30 3.84
N VAL A 54 7.51 0.44 2.53
CA VAL A 54 6.49 0.60 1.50
C VAL A 54 6.50 -0.60 0.56
N LEU A 55 5.36 -1.24 0.37
CA LEU A 55 5.18 -2.37 -0.53
C LEU A 55 4.18 -2.04 -1.63
N GLY A 56 4.60 -2.15 -2.89
CA GLY A 56 3.69 -2.23 -4.04
C GLY A 56 3.21 -3.66 -4.27
N MET A 57 1.93 -3.83 -4.56
CA MET A 57 1.36 -5.11 -5.00
C MET A 57 0.77 -4.95 -6.40
N GLU A 58 1.18 -5.79 -7.36
CA GLU A 58 0.67 -5.77 -8.72
C GLU A 58 0.41 -7.20 -9.19
N ILE A 59 -0.70 -7.42 -9.90
CA ILE A 59 -1.06 -8.76 -10.38
C ILE A 59 -0.35 -9.14 -11.70
N ARG A 60 -0.03 -8.15 -12.53
CA ARG A 60 0.56 -8.35 -13.85
C ARG A 60 2.07 -8.60 -13.72
N HIS A 61 2.52 -9.76 -14.17
CA HIS A 61 3.92 -10.19 -14.06
C HIS A 61 4.91 -9.19 -14.68
N GLN A 62 4.67 -8.76 -15.92
CA GLN A 62 5.57 -7.85 -16.63
C GLN A 62 5.68 -6.48 -15.95
N VAL A 63 4.56 -5.96 -15.43
CA VAL A 63 4.52 -4.69 -14.71
C VAL A 63 5.25 -4.78 -13.38
N THR A 64 5.06 -5.88 -12.64
CA THR A 64 5.81 -6.12 -11.40
C THR A 64 7.32 -6.20 -11.66
N ALA A 65 7.75 -6.89 -12.73
CA ALA A 65 9.16 -6.96 -13.12
C ALA A 65 9.72 -5.56 -13.42
N PHE A 66 9.00 -4.76 -14.21
CA PHE A 66 9.39 -3.37 -14.50
C PHE A 66 9.57 -2.54 -13.22
N VAL A 67 8.63 -2.62 -12.27
CA VAL A 67 8.74 -1.86 -11.00
C VAL A 67 9.94 -2.31 -10.20
N ARG A 68 10.23 -3.61 -10.15
CA ARG A 68 11.42 -4.17 -9.47
C ARG A 68 12.70 -3.60 -10.06
N ASP A 69 12.82 -3.64 -11.39
CA ASP A 69 14.00 -3.14 -12.10
C ASP A 69 14.15 -1.62 -11.91
N ARG A 70 13.03 -0.87 -11.92
CA ARG A 70 13.00 0.57 -11.66
C ARG A 70 13.50 0.89 -10.24
N ILE A 71 13.03 0.17 -9.22
CA ILE A 71 13.50 0.35 -7.84
C ILE A 71 14.99 0.01 -7.74
N ALA A 72 15.44 -1.07 -8.36
CA ALA A 72 16.85 -1.45 -8.38
C ALA A 72 17.73 -0.35 -9.03
N ALA A 73 17.31 0.19 -10.17
CA ALA A 73 18.02 1.29 -10.84
C ALA A 73 18.08 2.55 -9.96
N LEU A 74 16.98 2.90 -9.27
CA LEU A 74 16.96 4.04 -8.35
C LEU A 74 17.91 3.86 -7.17
N ARG A 75 18.01 2.66 -6.62
CA ARG A 75 18.99 2.33 -5.56
C ARG A 75 20.43 2.46 -6.02
N LEU A 76 20.73 2.12 -7.29
CA LEU A 76 22.07 2.33 -7.87
C LEU A 76 22.39 3.81 -8.06
N LEU A 77 21.40 4.62 -8.45
CA LEU A 77 21.57 6.06 -8.63
C LEU A 77 21.68 6.82 -7.30
N LYS A 78 20.97 6.35 -6.27
CA LYS A 78 20.93 6.93 -4.92
C LYS A 78 21.05 5.81 -3.88
N PRO A 79 22.25 5.35 -3.55
CA PRO A 79 22.47 4.17 -2.70
C PRO A 79 21.81 4.22 -1.31
N ASP A 80 21.67 5.41 -0.73
CA ASP A 80 21.05 5.62 0.59
C ASP A 80 19.52 5.83 0.52
N SER A 81 18.92 5.69 -0.66
CA SER A 81 17.51 5.94 -0.89
C SER A 81 16.81 4.68 -1.41
N TYR A 82 15.48 4.65 -1.26
CA TYR A 82 14.58 3.60 -1.79
C TYR A 82 14.83 2.19 -1.25
N GLN A 83 15.69 2.01 -0.23
CA GLN A 83 15.90 0.70 0.39
C GLN A 83 14.62 0.21 1.12
N ASN A 84 13.74 1.14 1.49
CA ASN A 84 12.45 0.93 2.12
C ASN A 84 11.29 0.65 1.12
N ALA A 85 11.56 0.60 -0.20
CA ALA A 85 10.57 0.28 -1.23
C ALA A 85 10.76 -1.14 -1.75
N SER A 86 9.67 -1.86 -1.99
CA SER A 86 9.70 -3.13 -2.71
C SER A 86 8.41 -3.36 -3.45
N VAL A 87 8.38 -4.36 -4.33
CA VAL A 87 7.18 -4.78 -5.06
C VAL A 87 7.06 -6.28 -5.09
N ILE A 88 5.83 -6.77 -4.92
CA ILE A 88 5.51 -8.19 -5.07
C ILE A 88 4.42 -8.40 -6.12
N ARG A 89 4.50 -9.55 -6.80
CA ARG A 89 3.39 -10.02 -7.61
C ARG A 89 2.38 -10.71 -6.71
N GLY A 90 1.13 -10.22 -6.70
CA GLY A 90 0.09 -10.82 -5.88
C GLY A 90 -1.31 -10.36 -6.29
N ASN A 91 -2.29 -11.24 -6.07
CA ASN A 91 -3.69 -10.87 -6.17
C ASN A 91 -4.20 -10.46 -4.79
N ALA A 92 -4.25 -9.15 -4.53
CA ALA A 92 -4.68 -8.61 -3.24
C ALA A 92 -6.13 -8.98 -2.90
N MET A 93 -7.02 -9.12 -3.90
CA MET A 93 -8.40 -9.53 -3.66
C MET A 93 -8.56 -10.96 -3.11
N LYS A 94 -7.51 -11.80 -3.25
CA LYS A 94 -7.57 -13.20 -2.82
C LYS A 94 -6.66 -13.52 -1.64
N PHE A 95 -5.56 -12.77 -1.51
CA PHE A 95 -4.46 -13.19 -0.66
C PHE A 95 -3.91 -12.07 0.23
N LEU A 96 -4.63 -10.95 0.40
CA LEU A 96 -4.14 -9.83 1.20
C LEU A 96 -3.74 -10.25 2.61
N THR A 97 -4.60 -11.01 3.28
CA THR A 97 -4.39 -11.51 4.64
C THR A 97 -3.29 -12.58 4.75
N ASN A 98 -2.83 -13.14 3.63
CA ASN A 98 -1.68 -14.04 3.60
C ASN A 98 -0.34 -13.26 3.59
N PHE A 99 -0.38 -12.01 3.11
CA PHE A 99 0.80 -11.15 3.08
C PHE A 99 0.94 -10.33 4.35
N PHE A 100 -0.16 -9.84 4.92
CA PHE A 100 -0.14 -8.92 6.05
C PHE A 100 -0.83 -9.53 7.27
N ALA A 101 -0.19 -9.40 8.42
CA ALA A 101 -0.76 -9.79 9.69
C ALA A 101 -1.88 -8.83 10.14
N LYS A 102 -2.65 -9.26 11.13
CA LYS A 102 -3.69 -8.43 11.75
C LYS A 102 -3.08 -7.14 12.32
N GLY A 103 -3.65 -5.99 11.93
CA GLY A 103 -3.23 -4.69 12.45
C GLY A 103 -1.82 -4.26 12.05
N GLN A 104 -1.26 -4.82 10.96
CA GLN A 104 0.10 -4.52 10.52
C GLN A 104 0.21 -3.16 9.84
N LEU A 105 -0.68 -2.88 8.89
CA LEU A 105 -0.57 -1.71 8.02
C LEU A 105 -1.05 -0.44 8.70
N SER A 106 -0.32 0.65 8.51
CA SER A 106 -0.74 1.99 8.90
C SER A 106 -1.45 2.74 7.79
N LYS A 107 -1.11 2.44 6.53
CA LYS A 107 -1.73 3.04 5.34
C LYS A 107 -1.94 2.01 4.25
N LEU A 108 -3.09 2.11 3.59
CA LEU A 108 -3.49 1.27 2.47
C LEU A 108 -3.95 2.16 1.33
N PHE A 109 -3.38 2.00 0.14
CA PHE A 109 -3.66 2.85 -1.01
C PHE A 109 -4.31 2.05 -2.14
N PHE A 110 -5.37 2.62 -2.71
CA PHE A 110 -6.05 2.16 -3.91
C PHE A 110 -6.16 3.34 -4.88
N CYS A 111 -5.25 3.41 -5.86
CA CYS A 111 -5.23 4.51 -6.81
C CYS A 111 -5.76 4.03 -8.16
N PHE A 112 -6.85 4.68 -8.60
CA PHE A 112 -7.51 4.42 -9.89
C PHE A 112 -7.84 2.94 -10.11
N PRO A 113 -8.52 2.29 -9.14
CA PRO A 113 -8.93 0.90 -9.28
C PRO A 113 -9.90 0.74 -10.45
N ASP A 114 -9.85 -0.42 -11.14
CA ASP A 114 -10.75 -0.71 -12.25
C ASP A 114 -12.22 -0.62 -11.78
N PRO A 115 -13.03 0.28 -12.33
CA PRO A 115 -14.40 0.51 -11.90
C PRO A 115 -15.35 -0.63 -12.27
N HIS A 116 -14.99 -1.51 -13.23
CA HIS A 116 -15.83 -2.60 -13.71
C HIS A 116 -17.29 -2.17 -13.93
N PHE A 117 -17.55 -1.35 -14.95
CA PHE A 117 -18.87 -0.71 -15.21
C PHE A 117 -20.03 -1.70 -15.38
N LYS A 118 -19.77 -2.89 -15.95
CA LYS A 118 -20.81 -3.90 -16.16
C LYS A 118 -21.22 -4.52 -14.82
N SER A 119 -22.52 -4.49 -14.50
CA SER A 119 -23.07 -4.99 -13.22
C SER A 119 -22.62 -6.40 -12.86
N ARG A 120 -22.56 -7.33 -13.84
CA ARG A 120 -22.06 -8.70 -13.64
C ARG A 120 -20.60 -8.78 -13.17
N LYS A 121 -19.81 -7.69 -13.36
CA LYS A 121 -18.40 -7.59 -12.97
C LYS A 121 -18.19 -6.83 -11.66
N HIS A 122 -19.21 -6.27 -11.03
CA HIS A 122 -19.08 -5.51 -9.79
C HIS A 122 -18.40 -6.34 -8.67
N LYS A 123 -18.63 -7.66 -8.64
CA LYS A 123 -17.92 -8.57 -7.71
C LYS A 123 -16.41 -8.65 -7.92
N GLN A 124 -15.90 -8.11 -9.03
CA GLN A 124 -14.46 -8.03 -9.34
C GLN A 124 -13.84 -6.69 -8.91
N ARG A 125 -14.64 -5.77 -8.36
CA ARG A 125 -14.12 -4.51 -7.82
C ARG A 125 -13.29 -4.78 -6.59
N ILE A 126 -12.09 -4.21 -6.57
CA ILE A 126 -11.20 -4.32 -5.41
C ILE A 126 -11.77 -3.55 -4.21
N ILE A 127 -12.53 -2.48 -4.45
CA ILE A 127 -13.31 -1.81 -3.41
C ILE A 127 -14.72 -2.41 -3.42
N SER A 128 -14.99 -3.28 -2.46
CA SER A 128 -16.27 -3.97 -2.29
C SER A 128 -16.53 -4.28 -0.81
N THR A 129 -17.79 -4.39 -0.42
CA THR A 129 -18.19 -4.67 0.98
C THR A 129 -17.55 -5.94 1.53
N THR A 130 -17.39 -6.98 0.70
CA THR A 130 -16.78 -8.25 1.10
C THR A 130 -15.30 -8.10 1.43
N LEU A 131 -14.57 -7.23 0.73
CA LEU A 131 -13.14 -7.03 0.95
C LEU A 131 -12.83 -5.99 2.05
N LEU A 132 -13.81 -5.16 2.43
CA LEU A 132 -13.61 -4.18 3.51
C LEU A 132 -13.22 -4.84 4.84
N ALA A 133 -13.74 -6.03 5.13
CA ALA A 133 -13.39 -6.77 6.34
C ALA A 133 -11.91 -7.20 6.34
N GLU A 134 -11.37 -7.59 5.18
CA GLU A 134 -9.95 -7.92 5.04
C GLU A 134 -9.07 -6.68 5.18
N TYR A 135 -9.50 -5.54 4.62
CA TYR A 135 -8.78 -4.28 4.77
C TYR A 135 -8.76 -3.80 6.23
N ALA A 136 -9.91 -3.89 6.91
CA ALA A 136 -9.98 -3.59 8.34
C ALA A 136 -9.13 -4.55 9.19
N TYR A 137 -9.03 -5.82 8.80
CA TYR A 137 -8.21 -6.80 9.50
C TYR A 137 -6.71 -6.46 9.43
N VAL A 138 -6.20 -6.09 8.25
CA VAL A 138 -4.77 -5.81 8.07
C VAL A 138 -4.36 -4.40 8.53
N LEU A 139 -5.31 -3.47 8.64
CA LEU A 139 -5.06 -2.12 9.15
C LEU A 139 -4.97 -2.12 10.67
N ARG A 140 -4.00 -1.39 11.20
CA ARG A 140 -3.92 -1.10 12.64
C ARG A 140 -5.04 -0.15 13.08
N PRO A 141 -5.41 -0.12 14.37
CA PRO A 141 -6.26 0.94 14.91
C PRO A 141 -5.71 2.33 14.56
N GLY A 142 -6.55 3.19 13.99
CA GLY A 142 -6.14 4.50 13.46
C GLY A 142 -5.42 4.47 12.12
N GLY A 143 -5.31 3.31 11.48
CA GLY A 143 -4.80 3.19 10.11
C GLY A 143 -5.74 3.82 9.09
N ILE A 144 -5.19 4.27 7.95
CA ILE A 144 -5.93 5.05 6.96
C ILE A 144 -5.94 4.32 5.62
N VAL A 145 -7.13 4.26 5.00
CA VAL A 145 -7.30 3.82 3.60
C VAL A 145 -7.43 5.05 2.72
N TYR A 146 -6.60 5.13 1.70
CA TYR A 146 -6.70 6.12 0.63
C TYR A 146 -7.29 5.48 -0.62
N CYS A 147 -8.37 6.06 -1.13
CA CYS A 147 -8.97 5.62 -2.38
C CYS A 147 -9.14 6.82 -3.29
N ILE A 148 -8.49 6.78 -4.45
CA ILE A 148 -8.53 7.83 -5.47
C ILE A 148 -9.12 7.23 -6.74
N THR A 149 -10.13 7.91 -7.33
CA THR A 149 -10.76 7.52 -8.59
C THR A 149 -11.08 8.75 -9.42
N ASP A 150 -10.97 8.63 -10.74
CA ASP A 150 -11.37 9.63 -11.73
C ASP A 150 -12.78 9.36 -12.29
N VAL A 151 -13.44 8.28 -11.84
CA VAL A 151 -14.76 7.89 -12.31
C VAL A 151 -15.85 8.59 -11.49
N HIS A 152 -16.53 9.57 -12.09
CA HIS A 152 -17.71 10.19 -11.50
C HIS A 152 -18.81 9.16 -11.22
N GLY A 153 -19.33 9.14 -10.00
CA GLY A 153 -20.41 8.20 -9.59
C GLY A 153 -19.94 6.80 -9.21
N ALA A 154 -18.66 6.45 -9.38
CA ALA A 154 -18.07 5.35 -8.65
C ALA A 154 -17.80 5.83 -7.21
N SER A 155 -18.89 6.09 -6.46
CA SER A 155 -18.76 6.44 -5.05
C SER A 155 -17.97 5.32 -4.36
N PRO A 156 -16.84 5.61 -3.73
CA PRO A 156 -16.27 4.66 -2.80
C PRO A 156 -17.41 4.34 -1.81
N LEU A 157 -17.55 3.07 -1.49
CA LEU A 157 -18.49 2.66 -0.43
C LEU A 157 -18.36 3.59 0.77
N PRO A 158 -19.44 3.89 1.49
CA PRO A 158 -19.36 4.77 2.64
C PRO A 158 -18.38 4.17 3.66
N PHE A 159 -17.16 4.66 3.64
CA PHE A 159 -16.12 4.28 4.62
C PHE A 159 -16.52 4.65 6.06
N SER A 160 -17.61 5.44 6.22
CA SER A 160 -18.27 5.69 7.51
C SER A 160 -18.70 4.43 8.25
N SER A 161 -18.81 3.29 7.56
CA SER A 161 -19.15 2.00 8.19
C SER A 161 -17.93 1.27 8.78
N LEU A 162 -16.71 1.77 8.57
CA LEU A 162 -15.47 1.16 9.10
C LEU A 162 -14.95 1.82 10.38
N SER A 163 -15.60 2.88 10.87
CA SER A 163 -15.14 3.61 12.05
C SER A 163 -15.89 3.21 13.29
N PRO A 164 -15.21 2.65 14.31
CA PRO A 164 -15.78 2.62 15.67
C PRO A 164 -15.75 4.00 16.36
N THR A 165 -15.08 5.03 15.82
CA THR A 165 -15.00 6.38 16.41
C THR A 165 -14.62 7.42 15.36
N GLN A 166 -15.52 8.38 15.18
CA GLN A 166 -15.44 9.70 14.56
C GLN A 166 -14.21 10.03 13.69
N SER A 167 -14.45 10.10 12.37
CA SER A 167 -13.52 10.70 11.41
C SER A 167 -13.53 12.23 11.55
N PRO A 168 -12.38 12.91 11.56
CA PRO A 168 -12.35 14.36 11.32
C PRO A 168 -12.81 14.66 9.89
N PRO A 169 -13.41 15.84 9.62
CA PRO A 169 -13.90 16.20 8.31
C PRO A 169 -12.77 16.21 7.28
N LEU A 170 -13.05 15.65 6.11
CA LEU A 170 -12.20 15.75 4.93
C LEU A 170 -12.06 17.23 4.57
N HIS A 171 -10.93 17.83 4.89
CA HIS A 171 -10.53 19.10 4.30
C HIS A 171 -10.20 18.85 2.82
N ASP A 172 -10.88 19.62 1.97
CA ASP A 172 -10.63 19.70 0.54
C ASP A 172 -9.13 19.87 0.25
N ALA A 173 -8.48 18.80 -0.14
CA ALA A 173 -7.16 18.85 -0.76
C ALA A 173 -7.34 19.10 -2.28
N GLN A 174 -8.05 20.18 -2.62
CA GLN A 174 -7.95 20.81 -3.92
C GLN A 174 -6.85 21.87 -3.82
N ASN A 175 -5.85 21.73 -4.66
CA ASN A 175 -4.68 22.59 -4.86
C ASN A 175 -3.50 22.38 -3.91
N LYS A 176 -2.60 21.47 -4.36
CA LYS A 176 -1.15 21.70 -4.38
C LYS A 176 -0.45 20.48 -4.98
N PHE A 177 -0.41 20.44 -6.31
CA PHE A 177 0.69 19.84 -7.08
C PHE A 177 0.72 20.56 -8.43
#